data_e5a4348b4ed06c031040aa988e2a4cbc
#
_entry.id   e5a4348b4ed06c031040aa988e2a4cbc
#
_cell.length_a   1.000
_cell.length_b   1.000
_cell.length_c   1.000
_cell.angle_alpha   90.00
_cell.angle_beta   90.00
_cell.angle_gamma   90.00
#
_symmetry.space_group_name_H-M   'P 1'
#
loop_
_entity.id
_entity.type
_entity.pdbx_description
1 polymer ?
#
loop_
_entity_poly.entity_id
_entity_poly.type
_entity_poly.pdbx_seq_one_letter_code
_entity_poly.pdbx_strand_id
1 'polypeptide(L)'
;MALLGLAAASFDGAVEVATVDHGLRKEAAEECALVERVCAERSIPCTTLRITVAEGNRQDRARAARYAALGRWAGQRGFAAIATAHHADDQVETLLMRLNRGSGLAGLAGIRARAEIEGCPVPVLRPLLGFTKGELQTVVGCLSLPVVQDPSNRDDRYDRVRIRQQIAGVDWIDRKAFARSAAHLSEAEQTLESLAEELWNAAAVESGQKVEIRVPSQPDLAARLIARAVRTVGGTVSTGEAQAFLKTMGTRGNIGGVLIERRSDRYVCTPEPPRRGG
;
A
#
# COMPACT_ATOMS: atom_id res chain seq x y z
N MET A 1 5.64 0.09 19.70
CA MET A 1 6.62 0.61 20.69
C MET A 1 7.98 0.92 20.08
N ALA A 2 8.64 0.02 19.31
CA ALA A 2 9.97 0.32 18.73
C ALA A 2 10.00 1.61 17.88
N LEU A 3 9.00 1.82 17.01
CA LEU A 3 8.91 3.05 16.20
C LEU A 3 8.83 4.30 17.06
N LEU A 4 8.02 4.29 18.12
CA LEU A 4 7.91 5.39 19.06
C LEU A 4 9.25 5.70 19.71
N GLY A 5 9.93 4.67 20.26
CA GLY A 5 11.22 4.86 20.93
C GLY A 5 12.31 5.37 19.98
N LEU A 6 12.39 4.81 18.77
CA LEU A 6 13.36 5.24 17.76
C LEU A 6 13.08 6.65 17.24
N ALA A 7 11.82 6.99 16.99
CA ALA A 7 11.44 8.33 16.54
C ALA A 7 11.78 9.39 17.62
N ALA A 8 11.46 9.11 18.88
CA ALA A 8 11.78 10.00 19.98
C ALA A 8 13.29 10.20 20.20
N ALA A 9 14.10 9.18 19.87
CA ALA A 9 15.56 9.24 20.07
C ALA A 9 16.34 9.80 18.89
N SER A 10 15.77 9.77 17.67
CA SER A 10 16.56 9.99 16.44
C SER A 10 15.97 11.06 15.52
N PHE A 11 14.80 11.60 15.81
CA PHE A 11 14.15 12.60 14.98
C PHE A 11 14.13 13.97 15.68
N ASP A 12 14.80 14.95 15.09
CA ASP A 12 14.94 16.29 15.68
C ASP A 12 13.70 17.18 15.52
N GLY A 13 12.70 16.72 14.76
CA GLY A 13 11.45 17.44 14.53
C GLY A 13 10.35 17.11 15.54
N ALA A 14 9.21 17.77 15.40
CA ALA A 14 8.03 17.47 16.22
C ALA A 14 7.49 16.06 15.94
N VAL A 15 7.33 15.27 16.99
CA VAL A 15 6.74 13.93 16.98
C VAL A 15 5.48 13.94 17.82
N GLU A 16 4.37 13.51 17.24
CA GLU A 16 3.16 13.17 17.96
C GLU A 16 2.75 11.73 17.64
N VAL A 17 2.04 11.10 18.55
CA VAL A 17 1.56 9.73 18.37
C VAL A 17 0.05 9.74 18.18
N ALA A 18 -0.43 8.97 17.21
CA ALA A 18 -1.84 8.66 17.09
C ALA A 18 -2.05 7.15 17.23
N THR A 19 -2.92 6.73 18.13
CA THR A 19 -3.41 5.37 18.22
C THR A 19 -4.85 5.30 17.71
N VAL A 20 -5.26 4.16 17.12
CA VAL A 20 -6.58 4.04 16.50
C VAL A 20 -7.36 2.93 17.19
N ASP A 21 -8.44 3.33 17.85
CA ASP A 21 -9.41 2.40 18.41
C ASP A 21 -10.54 2.13 17.40
N HIS A 22 -10.62 0.89 16.94
CA HIS A 22 -11.66 0.43 16.00
C HIS A 22 -12.99 0.09 16.69
N GLY A 23 -13.07 0.10 18.04
CA GLY A 23 -14.25 -0.30 18.81
C GLY A 23 -14.68 -1.76 18.63
N LEU A 24 -13.85 -2.60 17.99
CA LEU A 24 -14.19 -3.99 17.67
C LEU A 24 -13.85 -4.97 18.79
N ARG A 25 -12.97 -4.60 19.71
CA ARG A 25 -12.50 -5.44 20.82
C ARG A 25 -12.27 -4.59 22.07
N LYS A 26 -12.53 -5.17 23.24
CA LYS A 26 -12.26 -4.48 24.53
C LYS A 26 -10.78 -4.24 24.73
N GLU A 27 -9.94 -5.17 24.29
CA GLU A 27 -8.48 -5.12 24.40
C GLU A 27 -7.88 -3.95 23.62
N ALA A 28 -8.54 -3.48 22.54
CA ALA A 28 -8.07 -2.32 21.77
C ALA A 28 -8.01 -1.03 22.61
N ALA A 29 -8.96 -0.85 23.52
CA ALA A 29 -8.96 0.29 24.44
C ALA A 29 -7.80 0.21 25.44
N GLU A 30 -7.46 -0.97 25.93
CA GLU A 30 -6.33 -1.20 26.85
C GLU A 30 -4.99 -0.97 26.13
N GLU A 31 -4.88 -1.42 24.87
CA GLU A 31 -3.73 -1.18 24.00
C GLU A 31 -3.53 0.33 23.77
N CYS A 32 -4.59 1.07 23.47
CA CYS A 32 -4.54 2.53 23.32
C CYS A 32 -4.11 3.22 24.63
N ALA A 33 -4.68 2.84 25.77
CA ALA A 33 -4.33 3.38 27.07
C ALA A 33 -2.86 3.11 27.46
N LEU A 34 -2.32 1.94 27.04
CA LEU A 34 -0.89 1.67 27.22
C LEU A 34 -0.03 2.62 26.41
N VAL A 35 -0.37 2.88 25.15
CA VAL A 35 0.36 3.82 24.28
C VAL A 35 0.31 5.22 24.88
N GLU A 36 -0.87 5.69 25.31
CA GLU A 36 -1.05 7.01 25.93
C GLU A 36 -0.17 7.17 27.18
N ARG A 37 -0.14 6.16 28.06
CA ARG A 37 0.69 6.15 29.25
C ARG A 37 2.19 6.25 28.93
N VAL A 38 2.67 5.45 27.99
CA VAL A 38 4.07 5.46 27.55
C VAL A 38 4.45 6.80 26.93
N CYS A 39 3.54 7.42 26.17
CA CYS A 39 3.74 8.75 25.61
C CYS A 39 3.79 9.82 26.70
N ALA A 40 2.89 9.78 27.68
CA ALA A 40 2.86 10.70 28.81
C ALA A 40 4.16 10.65 29.63
N GLU A 41 4.67 9.44 29.94
CA GLU A 41 5.95 9.24 30.64
C GLU A 41 7.16 9.86 29.90
N ARG A 42 7.03 10.06 28.58
CA ARG A 42 8.08 10.61 27.70
C ARG A 42 7.80 12.03 27.21
N SER A 43 6.75 12.66 27.73
CA SER A 43 6.31 13.99 27.30
C SER A 43 6.04 14.09 25.78
N ILE A 44 5.56 13.00 25.16
CA ILE A 44 5.19 12.95 23.76
C ILE A 44 3.68 13.11 23.64
N PRO A 45 3.17 14.08 22.88
CA PRO A 45 1.74 14.22 22.66
C PRO A 45 1.15 12.96 22.01
N CYS A 46 0.03 12.49 22.55
CA CYS A 46 -0.67 11.30 22.04
C CYS A 46 -2.16 11.58 21.87
N THR A 47 -2.73 11.08 20.78
CA THR A 47 -4.16 11.20 20.48
C THR A 47 -4.76 9.84 20.16
N THR A 48 -5.84 9.45 20.82
CA THR A 48 -6.62 8.26 20.46
C THR A 48 -7.72 8.63 19.47
N LEU A 49 -7.65 8.09 18.27
CA LEU A 49 -8.61 8.26 17.20
C LEU A 49 -9.63 7.12 17.23
N ARG A 50 -10.89 7.42 17.51
CA ARG A 50 -11.97 6.44 17.44
C ARG A 50 -12.55 6.38 16.04
N ILE A 51 -12.66 5.17 15.47
CA ILE A 51 -13.23 4.95 14.16
C ILE A 51 -14.34 3.90 14.22
N THR A 52 -15.37 4.09 13.39
CA THR A 52 -16.41 3.10 13.19
C THR A 52 -16.15 2.40 11.86
N VAL A 53 -16.13 1.07 11.86
CA VAL A 53 -15.92 0.27 10.65
C VAL A 53 -17.28 -0.23 10.16
N ALA A 54 -17.66 0.12 8.94
CA ALA A 54 -18.90 -0.34 8.31
C ALA A 54 -18.86 -1.86 8.04
N GLU A 55 -20.01 -2.52 8.02
CA GLU A 55 -20.13 -3.95 7.72
C GLU A 55 -19.62 -4.30 6.31
N GLY A 56 -19.07 -5.51 6.14
CA GLY A 56 -18.53 -6.05 4.89
C GLY A 56 -17.13 -6.60 5.02
N ASN A 57 -16.26 -6.45 4.00
CA ASN A 57 -14.84 -6.87 4.08
C ASN A 57 -14.12 -6.05 5.16
N ARG A 58 -14.15 -6.60 6.38
CA ARG A 58 -13.74 -5.88 7.60
C ARG A 58 -12.28 -5.41 7.57
N GLN A 59 -11.38 -6.17 6.98
CA GLN A 59 -9.95 -5.82 7.01
C GLN A 59 -9.60 -4.65 6.11
N ASP A 60 -10.05 -4.68 4.85
CA ASP A 60 -9.74 -3.60 3.89
C ASP A 60 -10.44 -2.31 4.30
N ARG A 61 -11.70 -2.40 4.76
CA ARG A 61 -12.44 -1.24 5.25
C ARG A 61 -11.85 -0.66 6.54
N ALA A 62 -11.45 -1.50 7.50
CA ALA A 62 -10.77 -1.05 8.71
C ALA A 62 -9.43 -0.40 8.40
N ARG A 63 -8.68 -0.95 7.42
CA ARG A 63 -7.45 -0.36 6.95
C ARG A 63 -7.69 1.01 6.30
N ALA A 64 -8.64 1.13 5.38
CA ALA A 64 -8.99 2.39 4.73
C ALA A 64 -9.46 3.45 5.75
N ALA A 65 -10.36 3.09 6.66
CA ALA A 65 -10.84 3.96 7.73
C ALA A 65 -9.72 4.43 8.66
N ARG A 66 -8.77 3.55 8.99
CA ARG A 66 -7.58 3.90 9.78
C ARG A 66 -6.75 4.96 9.09
N TYR A 67 -6.38 4.76 7.82
CA TYR A 67 -5.54 5.73 7.11
C TYR A 67 -6.27 7.05 6.85
N ALA A 68 -7.57 7.02 6.58
CA ALA A 68 -8.38 8.22 6.46
C ALA A 68 -8.44 9.02 7.79
N ALA A 69 -8.57 8.35 8.93
CA ALA A 69 -8.56 9.00 10.24
C ALA A 69 -7.19 9.58 10.58
N LEU A 70 -6.13 8.80 10.40
CA LEU A 70 -4.75 9.25 10.61
C LEU A 70 -4.39 10.42 9.69
N GLY A 71 -4.79 10.35 8.41
CA GLY A 71 -4.52 11.39 7.44
C GLY A 71 -5.23 12.70 7.76
N ARG A 72 -6.51 12.66 8.15
CA ARG A 72 -7.22 13.85 8.61
C ARG A 72 -6.57 14.47 9.85
N TRP A 73 -6.24 13.65 10.84
CA TRP A 73 -5.57 14.10 12.05
C TRP A 73 -4.21 14.75 11.75
N ALA A 74 -3.38 14.10 10.94
CA ALA A 74 -2.07 14.63 10.55
C ALA A 74 -2.19 15.94 9.75
N GLY A 75 -3.12 16.02 8.79
CA GLY A 75 -3.38 17.22 8.00
C GLY A 75 -3.85 18.40 8.85
N GLN A 76 -4.77 18.16 9.80
CA GLN A 76 -5.25 19.21 10.73
C GLN A 76 -4.15 19.74 11.65
N ARG A 77 -3.14 18.92 11.96
CA ARG A 77 -1.99 19.29 12.78
C ARG A 77 -0.82 19.83 11.97
N GLY A 78 -0.90 19.86 10.64
CA GLY A 78 0.18 20.33 9.77
C GLY A 78 1.38 19.37 9.67
N PHE A 79 1.21 18.07 9.97
CA PHE A 79 2.29 17.09 9.83
C PHE A 79 2.58 16.78 8.37
N ALA A 80 3.87 16.71 8.05
CA ALA A 80 4.34 16.42 6.70
C ALA A 80 4.16 14.94 6.29
N ALA A 81 4.06 14.01 7.25
CA ALA A 81 3.95 12.57 6.98
C ALA A 81 3.43 11.80 8.22
N ILE A 82 2.98 10.57 7.97
CA ILE A 82 2.65 9.57 9.00
C ILE A 82 3.68 8.45 8.92
N ALA A 83 4.29 8.08 10.06
CA ALA A 83 5.15 6.90 10.13
C ALA A 83 4.40 5.68 10.67
N THR A 84 4.64 4.50 10.07
CA THR A 84 4.07 3.21 10.53
C THR A 84 5.14 2.15 10.71
N ALA A 85 4.90 1.20 11.64
CA ALA A 85 5.89 0.25 12.12
C ALA A 85 5.99 -1.05 11.30
N HIS A 86 5.80 -1.00 9.97
CA HIS A 86 6.06 -2.15 9.12
C HIS A 86 7.56 -2.46 9.09
N HIS A 87 7.92 -3.73 9.13
CA HIS A 87 9.31 -4.20 9.26
C HIS A 87 9.65 -5.32 8.25
N ALA A 88 10.89 -5.83 8.28
CA ALA A 88 11.38 -6.81 7.30
C ALA A 88 10.54 -8.09 7.24
N ASP A 89 10.05 -8.58 8.39
CA ASP A 89 9.18 -9.77 8.42
C ASP A 89 7.86 -9.52 7.68
N ASP A 90 7.29 -8.30 7.75
CA ASP A 90 6.10 -7.92 6.96
C ASP A 90 6.39 -7.93 5.46
N GLN A 91 7.63 -7.61 5.04
CA GLN A 91 8.04 -7.73 3.64
C GLN A 91 8.04 -9.17 3.18
N VAL A 92 8.63 -10.09 3.98
CA VAL A 92 8.65 -11.53 3.67
C VAL A 92 7.22 -12.04 3.49
N GLU A 93 6.34 -11.79 4.47
CA GLU A 93 4.93 -12.18 4.40
C GLU A 93 4.27 -11.67 3.12
N THR A 94 4.44 -10.37 2.82
CA THR A 94 3.83 -9.73 1.67
C THR A 94 4.36 -10.29 0.35
N LEU A 95 5.68 -10.49 0.22
CA LEU A 95 6.28 -11.05 -0.98
C LEU A 95 5.81 -12.48 -1.24
N LEU A 96 5.81 -13.34 -0.22
CA LEU A 96 5.33 -14.72 -0.36
C LEU A 96 3.86 -14.78 -0.76
N MET A 97 3.00 -13.95 -0.15
CA MET A 97 1.59 -13.87 -0.53
C MET A 97 1.41 -13.44 -2.00
N ARG A 98 2.20 -12.49 -2.46
CA ARG A 98 2.10 -11.94 -3.82
C ARG A 98 2.70 -12.87 -4.85
N LEU A 99 3.82 -13.54 -4.55
CA LEU A 99 4.39 -14.61 -5.37
C LEU A 99 3.39 -15.75 -5.57
N ASN A 100 2.75 -16.20 -4.49
CA ASN A 100 1.74 -17.27 -4.56
C ASN A 100 0.50 -16.90 -5.40
N ARG A 101 0.25 -15.60 -5.58
CA ARG A 101 -0.85 -15.09 -6.44
C ARG A 101 -0.41 -14.75 -7.86
N GLY A 102 0.83 -15.04 -8.24
CA GLY A 102 1.36 -14.71 -9.56
C GLY A 102 1.47 -13.20 -9.84
N SER A 103 1.73 -12.39 -8.81
CA SER A 103 1.82 -10.94 -8.97
C SER A 103 2.99 -10.54 -9.86
N GLY A 104 2.78 -9.55 -10.72
CA GLY A 104 3.84 -8.89 -11.50
C GLY A 104 4.71 -7.96 -10.64
N LEU A 105 5.60 -7.19 -11.30
CA LEU A 105 6.60 -6.34 -10.67
C LEU A 105 6.00 -5.37 -9.64
N ALA A 106 4.94 -4.64 -9.99
CA ALA A 106 4.23 -3.72 -9.09
C ALA A 106 3.79 -4.39 -7.78
N GLY A 107 3.34 -5.63 -7.86
CA GLY A 107 3.01 -6.45 -6.71
C GLY A 107 4.24 -6.86 -5.92
N LEU A 108 5.28 -7.36 -6.57
CA LEU A 108 6.50 -7.86 -5.95
C LEU A 108 7.39 -6.75 -5.37
N ALA A 109 7.18 -5.49 -5.73
CA ALA A 109 7.77 -4.33 -5.07
C ALA A 109 7.44 -4.25 -3.56
N GLY A 110 6.60 -5.13 -3.05
CA GLY A 110 6.35 -5.31 -1.64
C GLY A 110 5.66 -4.12 -0.97
N ILE A 111 6.00 -3.89 0.29
CA ILE A 111 5.55 -2.74 1.06
C ILE A 111 6.54 -1.60 0.76
N ARG A 112 6.07 -0.52 0.17
CA ARG A 112 6.91 0.64 -0.20
C ARG A 112 7.29 1.45 1.05
N ALA A 113 8.53 1.94 1.09
CA ALA A 113 9.03 2.79 2.19
C ALA A 113 8.23 4.09 2.32
N ARG A 114 7.83 4.67 1.19
CA ARG A 114 6.90 5.81 1.08
C ARG A 114 5.72 5.42 0.21
N ALA A 115 4.52 5.75 0.62
CA ALA A 115 3.30 5.51 -0.14
C ALA A 115 2.29 6.64 0.03
N GLU A 116 1.68 7.04 -1.08
CA GLU A 116 0.44 7.80 -1.08
C GLU A 116 -0.72 6.81 -0.89
N ILE A 117 -1.62 7.09 0.04
CA ILE A 117 -2.76 6.22 0.34
C ILE A 117 -4.04 7.01 0.11
N GLU A 118 -4.94 6.44 -0.65
CA GLU A 118 -6.24 7.05 -0.93
C GLU A 118 -6.97 7.44 0.36
N GLY A 119 -7.50 8.66 0.39
CA GLY A 119 -8.13 9.22 1.59
C GLY A 119 -7.17 9.68 2.69
N CYS A 120 -5.86 9.62 2.47
CA CYS A 120 -4.83 10.12 3.38
C CYS A 120 -4.05 11.27 2.70
N PRO A 121 -4.27 12.54 3.06
CA PRO A 121 -3.68 13.70 2.36
C PRO A 121 -2.17 13.87 2.59
N VAL A 122 -1.58 13.10 3.48
CA VAL A 122 -0.14 13.11 3.75
C VAL A 122 0.48 11.75 3.45
N PRO A 123 1.76 11.69 3.02
CA PRO A 123 2.42 10.43 2.71
C PRO A 123 2.58 9.56 3.96
N VAL A 124 2.54 8.24 3.76
CA VAL A 124 2.81 7.24 4.79
C VAL A 124 4.23 6.71 4.61
N LEU A 125 5.05 6.89 5.65
CA LEU A 125 6.43 6.44 5.71
C LEU A 125 6.54 5.14 6.51
N ARG A 126 7.51 4.29 6.15
CA ARG A 126 7.78 3.02 6.84
C ARG A 126 9.27 2.87 7.09
N PRO A 127 9.80 3.58 8.09
CA PRO A 127 11.24 3.66 8.33
C PRO A 127 11.86 2.35 8.82
N LEU A 128 11.04 1.40 9.28
CA LEU A 128 11.53 0.16 9.89
C LEU A 128 11.58 -1.04 8.93
N LEU A 129 11.35 -0.85 7.63
CA LEU A 129 11.33 -1.97 6.66
C LEU A 129 12.65 -2.74 6.54
N GLY A 130 13.78 -2.14 6.91
CA GLY A 130 15.09 -2.79 6.94
C GLY A 130 15.39 -3.55 8.24
N PHE A 131 14.56 -3.42 9.27
CA PHE A 131 14.76 -4.06 10.56
C PHE A 131 13.91 -5.32 10.70
N THR A 132 14.49 -6.37 11.27
CA THR A 132 13.76 -7.58 11.63
C THR A 132 12.96 -7.37 12.92
N LYS A 133 11.92 -8.18 13.12
CA LYS A 133 11.14 -8.18 14.37
C LYS A 133 12.02 -8.41 15.59
N GLY A 134 13.03 -9.31 15.49
CA GLY A 134 13.97 -9.58 16.58
C GLY A 134 14.80 -8.35 16.97
N GLU A 135 15.32 -7.60 15.99
CA GLU A 135 16.04 -6.36 16.26
C GLU A 135 15.15 -5.31 16.93
N LEU A 136 13.91 -5.18 16.47
CA LEU A 136 12.95 -4.26 17.06
C LEU A 136 12.53 -4.65 18.49
N GLN A 137 12.47 -5.96 18.78
CA GLN A 137 12.27 -6.46 20.15
C GLN A 137 13.44 -6.12 21.06
N THR A 138 14.68 -6.22 20.56
CA THR A 138 15.87 -5.79 21.29
C THR A 138 15.81 -4.29 21.63
N VAL A 139 15.46 -3.43 20.66
CA VAL A 139 15.27 -1.99 20.89
C VAL A 139 14.21 -1.73 21.98
N VAL A 140 13.09 -2.43 21.92
CA VAL A 140 12.02 -2.31 22.92
C VAL A 140 12.52 -2.71 24.31
N GLY A 141 13.30 -3.79 24.40
CA GLY A 141 13.92 -4.22 25.65
C GLY A 141 14.93 -3.23 26.20
N CYS A 142 15.84 -2.72 25.36
CA CYS A 142 16.82 -1.69 25.76
C CYS A 142 16.16 -0.40 26.27
N LEU A 143 15.03 -0.02 25.71
CA LEU A 143 14.27 1.17 26.12
C LEU A 143 13.27 0.91 27.26
N SER A 144 13.24 -0.31 27.78
CA SER A 144 12.28 -0.77 28.81
C SER A 144 10.83 -0.45 28.47
N LEU A 145 10.47 -0.56 27.18
CA LEU A 145 9.12 -0.27 26.71
C LEU A 145 8.21 -1.48 26.92
N PRO A 146 6.98 -1.29 27.40
CA PRO A 146 6.04 -2.39 27.57
C PRO A 146 5.60 -2.97 26.21
N VAL A 147 5.33 -4.29 26.18
CA VAL A 147 4.86 -5.01 25.00
C VAL A 147 3.53 -5.67 25.28
N VAL A 148 2.54 -5.48 24.41
CA VAL A 148 1.29 -6.23 24.43
C VAL A 148 1.36 -7.32 23.37
N GLN A 149 0.93 -8.51 23.71
CA GLN A 149 0.71 -9.61 22.78
C GLN A 149 -0.75 -9.56 22.29
N ASP A 150 -0.98 -9.08 21.08
CA ASP A 150 -2.30 -9.09 20.46
C ASP A 150 -2.74 -10.53 20.13
N PRO A 151 -3.80 -11.06 20.75
CA PRO A 151 -4.30 -12.42 20.49
C PRO A 151 -4.70 -12.66 19.03
N SER A 152 -5.11 -11.62 18.28
CA SER A 152 -5.49 -11.74 16.87
C SER A 152 -4.32 -12.15 15.95
N ASN A 153 -3.09 -12.03 16.41
CA ASN A 153 -1.90 -12.53 15.71
C ASN A 153 -1.86 -14.08 15.62
N ARG A 154 -2.78 -14.79 16.25
CA ARG A 154 -2.88 -16.26 16.23
C ARG A 154 -4.06 -16.77 15.39
N ASP A 155 -4.87 -15.87 14.81
CA ASP A 155 -6.06 -16.25 14.04
C ASP A 155 -5.66 -16.71 12.63
N ASP A 156 -5.63 -18.04 12.43
CA ASP A 156 -5.22 -18.72 11.20
C ASP A 156 -6.22 -18.60 10.02
N ARG A 157 -7.39 -18.01 10.25
CA ARG A 157 -8.34 -17.66 9.17
C ARG A 157 -7.73 -16.68 8.17
N TYR A 158 -6.66 -15.99 8.56
CA TYR A 158 -5.98 -15.00 7.73
C TYR A 158 -4.72 -15.58 7.07
N ASP A 159 -4.62 -15.48 5.75
CA ASP A 159 -3.46 -15.92 4.96
C ASP A 159 -2.13 -15.44 5.55
N ARG A 160 -2.09 -14.19 6.00
CA ARG A 160 -0.89 -13.58 6.56
C ARG A 160 -0.44 -14.25 7.86
N VAL A 161 -1.39 -14.64 8.72
CA VAL A 161 -1.08 -15.36 9.96
C VAL A 161 -0.57 -16.77 9.65
N ARG A 162 -1.20 -17.46 8.69
CA ARG A 162 -0.75 -18.79 8.25
C ARG A 162 0.66 -18.76 7.70
N ILE A 163 0.98 -17.82 6.82
CA ILE A 163 2.34 -17.66 6.28
C ILE A 163 3.32 -17.38 7.40
N ARG A 164 3.01 -16.43 8.29
CA ARG A 164 3.87 -16.11 9.45
C ARG A 164 4.19 -17.33 10.29
N GLN A 165 3.21 -18.18 10.59
CA GLN A 165 3.41 -19.40 11.34
C GLN A 165 4.27 -20.42 10.57
N GLN A 166 4.05 -20.58 9.28
CA GLN A 166 4.80 -21.52 8.43
C GLN A 166 6.25 -21.11 8.26
N ILE A 167 6.58 -19.81 8.20
CA ILE A 167 7.96 -19.33 8.04
C ILE A 167 8.68 -19.08 9.35
N ALA A 168 8.02 -19.22 10.49
CA ALA A 168 8.61 -18.93 11.81
C ALA A 168 9.82 -19.79 12.15
N GLY A 169 9.83 -21.05 11.71
CA GLY A 169 10.92 -22.02 11.94
C GLY A 169 11.78 -22.27 10.70
N VAL A 170 11.72 -21.42 9.68
CA VAL A 170 12.45 -21.62 8.43
C VAL A 170 13.76 -20.82 8.46
N ASP A 171 14.88 -21.50 8.68
CA ASP A 171 16.19 -20.88 8.92
C ASP A 171 16.83 -20.28 7.65
N TRP A 172 16.50 -20.80 6.45
CA TRP A 172 17.06 -20.30 5.19
C TRP A 172 16.40 -18.98 4.71
N ILE A 173 15.32 -18.52 5.35
CA ILE A 173 14.69 -17.23 5.01
C ILE A 173 15.47 -16.11 5.68
N ASP A 174 16.38 -15.47 4.92
CA ASP A 174 16.98 -14.20 5.33
C ASP A 174 16.01 -13.04 5.12
N ARG A 175 15.39 -12.57 6.20
CA ARG A 175 14.40 -11.50 6.21
C ARG A 175 14.95 -10.19 5.66
N LYS A 176 16.23 -9.90 5.92
CA LYS A 176 16.91 -8.69 5.39
C LYS A 176 17.17 -8.80 3.90
N ALA A 177 17.53 -9.98 3.40
CA ALA A 177 17.69 -10.21 1.98
C ALA A 177 16.37 -10.04 1.23
N PHE A 178 15.26 -10.56 1.78
CA PHE A 178 13.92 -10.31 1.22
C PHE A 178 13.56 -8.83 1.20
N ALA A 179 13.84 -8.09 2.28
CA ALA A 179 13.59 -6.65 2.34
C ALA A 179 14.43 -5.89 1.30
N ARG A 180 15.71 -6.24 1.12
CA ARG A 180 16.57 -5.67 0.07
C ARG A 180 16.05 -5.98 -1.33
N SER A 181 15.65 -7.22 -1.60
CA SER A 181 15.06 -7.60 -2.89
C SER A 181 13.78 -6.81 -3.19
N ALA A 182 12.90 -6.64 -2.19
CA ALA A 182 11.70 -5.81 -2.33
C ALA A 182 12.05 -4.34 -2.62
N ALA A 183 13.10 -3.80 -2.01
CA ALA A 183 13.57 -2.44 -2.27
C ALA A 183 14.06 -2.29 -3.72
N HIS A 184 14.88 -3.20 -4.23
CA HIS A 184 15.33 -3.18 -5.63
C HIS A 184 14.17 -3.31 -6.62
N LEU A 185 13.19 -4.19 -6.34
CA LEU A 185 11.98 -4.29 -7.16
C LEU A 185 11.14 -3.01 -7.12
N SER A 186 11.12 -2.33 -5.96
CA SER A 186 10.41 -1.04 -5.81
C SER A 186 11.09 0.06 -6.61
N GLU A 187 12.42 0.12 -6.64
CA GLU A 187 13.20 1.08 -7.45
C GLU A 187 12.97 0.85 -8.96
N ALA A 188 13.00 -0.41 -9.40
CA ALA A 188 12.71 -0.76 -10.78
C ALA A 188 11.27 -0.38 -11.18
N GLU A 189 10.30 -0.63 -10.30
CA GLU A 189 8.91 -0.25 -10.48
C GLU A 189 8.74 1.27 -10.59
N GLN A 190 9.39 2.04 -9.73
CA GLN A 190 9.36 3.50 -9.77
C GLN A 190 9.96 4.04 -11.08
N THR A 191 11.04 3.44 -11.56
CA THR A 191 11.64 3.80 -12.85
C THR A 191 10.66 3.57 -14.00
N LEU A 192 9.96 2.44 -14.02
CA LEU A 192 8.94 2.17 -15.04
C LEU A 192 7.71 3.08 -14.91
N GLU A 193 7.30 3.43 -13.69
CA GLU A 193 6.23 4.41 -13.46
C GLU A 193 6.61 5.79 -14.00
N SER A 194 7.83 6.26 -13.71
CA SER A 194 8.34 7.55 -14.20
C SER A 194 8.41 7.57 -15.73
N LEU A 195 8.94 6.51 -16.35
CA LEU A 195 9.01 6.39 -17.80
C LEU A 195 7.61 6.35 -18.43
N ALA A 196 6.66 5.64 -17.82
CA ALA A 196 5.29 5.62 -18.31
C ALA A 196 4.63 7.01 -18.21
N GLU A 197 4.95 7.79 -17.18
CA GLU A 197 4.48 9.17 -17.04
C GLU A 197 5.06 10.09 -18.10
N GLU A 198 6.36 10.01 -18.38
CA GLU A 198 7.00 10.77 -19.47
C GLU A 198 6.36 10.43 -20.82
N LEU A 199 6.16 9.15 -21.12
CA LEU A 199 5.50 8.69 -22.34
C LEU A 199 4.05 9.17 -22.43
N TRP A 200 3.33 9.16 -21.32
CA TRP A 200 1.97 9.71 -21.27
C TRP A 200 1.95 11.18 -21.63
N ASN A 201 2.78 11.99 -20.98
CA ASN A 201 2.84 13.43 -21.20
C ASN A 201 3.27 13.78 -22.64
N ALA A 202 4.08 12.94 -23.28
CA ALA A 202 4.53 13.13 -24.65
C ALA A 202 3.53 12.68 -25.73
N ALA A 203 2.67 11.69 -25.43
CA ALA A 203 1.92 10.97 -26.44
C ALA A 203 0.41 10.92 -26.24
N ALA A 204 -0.11 11.22 -25.03
CA ALA A 204 -1.53 11.18 -24.75
C ALA A 204 -2.23 12.51 -25.12
N VAL A 205 -3.39 12.39 -25.74
CA VAL A 205 -4.29 13.52 -26.03
C VAL A 205 -5.64 13.23 -25.36
N GLU A 206 -5.99 14.05 -24.39
CA GLU A 206 -7.25 13.96 -23.67
C GLU A 206 -8.27 14.95 -24.27
N SER A 207 -9.48 14.48 -24.54
CA SER A 207 -10.55 15.30 -25.08
C SER A 207 -11.91 14.86 -24.50
N GLY A 208 -12.37 15.54 -23.47
CA GLY A 208 -13.57 15.14 -22.72
C GLY A 208 -13.43 13.73 -22.13
N GLN A 209 -14.36 12.83 -22.47
CA GLN A 209 -14.30 11.41 -22.06
C GLN A 209 -13.57 10.51 -23.07
N LYS A 210 -12.63 11.06 -23.82
CA LYS A 210 -11.84 10.32 -24.82
C LYS A 210 -10.36 10.53 -24.58
N VAL A 211 -9.59 9.45 -24.63
CA VAL A 211 -8.13 9.48 -24.61
C VAL A 211 -7.61 8.83 -25.88
N GLU A 212 -6.75 9.54 -26.60
CA GLU A 212 -5.95 8.97 -27.70
C GLU A 212 -4.51 8.88 -27.23
N ILE A 213 -3.89 7.72 -27.40
CA ILE A 213 -2.51 7.51 -26.96
C ILE A 213 -1.75 6.60 -27.93
N ARG A 214 -0.51 7.00 -28.22
CA ARG A 214 0.46 6.11 -28.87
C ARG A 214 1.15 5.31 -27.78
N VAL A 215 1.15 3.98 -27.91
CA VAL A 215 1.81 3.11 -26.93
C VAL A 215 3.08 2.50 -27.52
N PRO A 216 4.12 2.29 -26.69
CA PRO A 216 5.36 1.68 -27.13
C PRO A 216 5.18 0.16 -27.36
N SER A 217 6.19 -0.45 -27.99
CA SER A 217 6.20 -1.91 -28.24
C SER A 217 6.47 -2.74 -26.98
N GLN A 218 7.03 -2.14 -25.93
CA GLN A 218 7.32 -2.81 -24.66
C GLN A 218 6.01 -3.14 -23.93
N PRO A 219 5.71 -4.44 -23.70
CA PRO A 219 4.40 -4.86 -23.22
C PRO A 219 3.98 -4.27 -21.88
N ASP A 220 4.92 -4.10 -20.95
CA ASP A 220 4.63 -3.55 -19.62
C ASP A 220 4.28 -2.05 -19.71
N LEU A 221 5.08 -1.27 -20.44
CA LEU A 221 4.82 0.15 -20.65
C LEU A 221 3.51 0.39 -21.39
N ALA A 222 3.23 -0.39 -22.42
CA ALA A 222 1.97 -0.35 -23.15
C ALA A 222 0.78 -0.60 -22.20
N ALA A 223 0.89 -1.63 -21.35
CA ALA A 223 -0.15 -1.96 -20.38
C ALA A 223 -0.38 -0.84 -19.35
N ARG A 224 0.68 -0.20 -18.86
CA ARG A 224 0.59 0.95 -17.94
C ARG A 224 -0.13 2.14 -18.57
N LEU A 225 0.21 2.47 -19.81
CA LEU A 225 -0.43 3.56 -20.53
C LEU A 225 -1.90 3.27 -20.82
N ILE A 226 -2.24 2.07 -21.23
CA ILE A 226 -3.65 1.65 -21.44
C ILE A 226 -4.42 1.64 -20.11
N ALA A 227 -3.84 1.12 -19.04
CA ALA A 227 -4.49 1.14 -17.72
C ALA A 227 -4.73 2.59 -17.24
N ARG A 228 -3.79 3.51 -17.50
CA ARG A 228 -3.99 4.93 -17.21
C ARG A 228 -5.10 5.52 -18.09
N ALA A 229 -5.11 5.27 -19.39
CA ALA A 229 -6.15 5.74 -20.29
C ALA A 229 -7.54 5.28 -19.86
N VAL A 230 -7.67 4.00 -19.46
CA VAL A 230 -8.94 3.45 -18.94
C VAL A 230 -9.38 4.20 -17.70
N ARG A 231 -8.49 4.46 -16.73
CA ARG A 231 -8.83 5.23 -15.52
C ARG A 231 -9.20 6.67 -15.83
N THR A 232 -8.51 7.32 -16.76
CA THR A 232 -8.81 8.71 -17.18
C THR A 232 -10.21 8.86 -17.74
N VAL A 233 -10.73 7.87 -18.45
CA VAL A 233 -12.11 7.88 -18.99
C VAL A 233 -13.15 7.29 -18.03
N GLY A 234 -12.78 7.05 -16.75
CA GLY A 234 -13.69 6.61 -15.69
C GLY A 234 -13.82 5.10 -15.49
N GLY A 235 -13.00 4.31 -16.18
CA GLY A 235 -12.98 2.85 -16.00
C GLY A 235 -12.03 2.40 -14.88
N THR A 236 -12.02 1.10 -14.60
CA THR A 236 -11.16 0.48 -13.60
C THR A 236 -10.46 -0.74 -14.17
N VAL A 237 -9.14 -0.75 -14.14
CA VAL A 237 -8.32 -1.87 -14.61
C VAL A 237 -6.94 -1.84 -13.96
N SER A 238 -6.40 -3.00 -13.65
CA SER A 238 -5.00 -3.16 -13.23
C SER A 238 -4.07 -3.24 -14.43
N THR A 239 -2.78 -2.97 -14.23
CA THR A 239 -1.75 -3.13 -15.28
C THR A 239 -1.68 -4.57 -15.80
N GLY A 240 -1.84 -5.58 -14.92
CA GLY A 240 -1.84 -6.99 -15.32
C GLY A 240 -3.03 -7.36 -16.21
N GLU A 241 -4.23 -6.87 -15.89
CA GLU A 241 -5.42 -7.06 -16.73
C GLU A 241 -5.28 -6.35 -18.07
N ALA A 242 -4.74 -5.12 -18.08
CA ALA A 242 -4.46 -4.39 -19.32
C ALA A 242 -3.43 -5.14 -20.19
N GLN A 243 -2.41 -5.75 -19.59
CA GLN A 243 -1.41 -6.55 -20.29
C GLN A 243 -2.02 -7.82 -20.90
N ALA A 244 -2.87 -8.53 -20.15
CA ALA A 244 -3.58 -9.71 -20.65
C ALA A 244 -4.53 -9.33 -21.81
N PHE A 245 -5.25 -8.23 -21.64
CA PHE A 245 -6.14 -7.69 -22.66
C PHE A 245 -5.40 -7.36 -23.98
N LEU A 246 -4.28 -6.65 -23.89
CA LEU A 246 -3.50 -6.27 -25.09
C LEU A 246 -2.94 -7.48 -25.85
N LYS A 247 -2.70 -8.62 -25.18
CA LYS A 247 -2.25 -9.87 -25.83
C LYS A 247 -3.35 -10.53 -26.67
N THR A 248 -4.61 -10.37 -26.31
CA THR A 248 -5.76 -11.04 -26.91
C THR A 248 -6.64 -10.12 -27.76
N MET A 249 -6.50 -8.82 -27.57
CA MET A 249 -7.26 -7.80 -28.26
C MET A 249 -6.87 -7.76 -29.76
N GLY A 250 -7.88 -7.77 -30.65
CA GLY A 250 -7.70 -7.45 -32.05
C GLY A 250 -7.62 -5.95 -32.32
N THR A 251 -8.49 -5.44 -33.21
CA THR A 251 -8.58 -4.01 -33.51
C THR A 251 -9.48 -3.25 -32.51
N ARG A 252 -10.33 -3.97 -31.76
CA ARG A 252 -11.33 -3.38 -30.84
C ARG A 252 -11.61 -4.34 -29.67
N GLY A 253 -11.81 -3.81 -28.48
CA GLY A 253 -12.20 -4.59 -27.30
C GLY A 253 -12.65 -3.72 -26.14
N ASN A 254 -13.32 -4.32 -25.14
CA ASN A 254 -13.78 -3.64 -23.94
C ASN A 254 -13.03 -4.16 -22.72
N ILE A 255 -12.60 -3.24 -21.84
CA ILE A 255 -12.00 -3.58 -20.57
C ILE A 255 -12.33 -2.51 -19.53
N GLY A 256 -12.74 -2.92 -18.33
CA GLY A 256 -13.00 -2.02 -17.21
C GLY A 256 -14.08 -0.96 -17.49
N GLY A 257 -15.08 -1.25 -18.34
CA GLY A 257 -16.12 -0.31 -18.74
C GLY A 257 -15.68 0.69 -19.82
N VAL A 258 -14.54 0.44 -20.47
CA VAL A 258 -13.97 1.30 -21.52
C VAL A 258 -13.81 0.50 -22.82
N LEU A 259 -14.29 1.11 -23.91
CA LEU A 259 -14.06 0.64 -25.26
C LEU A 259 -12.69 1.13 -25.71
N ILE A 260 -11.84 0.21 -26.18
CA ILE A 260 -10.53 0.49 -26.75
C ILE A 260 -10.52 0.09 -28.21
N GLU A 261 -10.17 1.02 -29.09
CA GLU A 261 -9.99 0.81 -30.51
C GLU A 261 -8.53 1.09 -30.90
N ARG A 262 -7.93 0.14 -31.63
CA ARG A 262 -6.61 0.34 -32.23
C ARG A 262 -6.75 0.94 -33.63
N ARG A 263 -6.18 2.14 -33.83
CA ARG A 263 -6.17 2.88 -35.11
C ARG A 263 -4.73 3.15 -35.51
N SER A 264 -4.24 2.37 -36.46
CA SER A 264 -2.83 2.44 -36.90
C SER A 264 -1.85 2.32 -35.76
N ASP A 265 -1.22 3.41 -35.37
CA ASP A 265 -0.20 3.54 -34.31
C ASP A 265 -0.76 4.05 -32.96
N ARG A 266 -2.09 4.26 -32.88
CA ARG A 266 -2.74 4.84 -31.70
C ARG A 266 -3.84 3.94 -31.16
N TYR A 267 -4.08 4.08 -29.86
CA TYR A 267 -5.24 3.52 -29.18
C TYR A 267 -6.19 4.66 -28.81
N VAL A 268 -7.46 4.44 -29.04
CA VAL A 268 -8.55 5.36 -28.68
C VAL A 268 -9.38 4.70 -27.60
N CYS A 269 -9.43 5.32 -26.44
CA CYS A 269 -10.19 4.87 -25.27
C CYS A 269 -11.40 5.78 -25.07
N THR A 270 -12.60 5.20 -24.97
CA THR A 270 -13.86 5.90 -24.71
C THR A 270 -14.71 5.09 -23.73
N PRO A 271 -15.60 5.71 -22.93
CA PRO A 271 -16.56 4.96 -22.14
C PRO A 271 -17.33 3.95 -22.98
N GLU A 272 -17.61 2.77 -22.44
CA GLU A 272 -18.42 1.78 -23.14
C GLU A 272 -19.81 2.35 -23.39
N PRO A 273 -20.33 2.34 -24.64
CA PRO A 273 -21.67 2.82 -24.90
C PRO A 273 -22.70 1.97 -24.14
N PRO A 274 -23.80 2.57 -23.66
CA PRO A 274 -24.83 1.81 -22.98
C PRO A 274 -25.31 0.66 -23.87
N ARG A 275 -25.42 -0.54 -23.30
CA ARG A 275 -25.94 -1.69 -24.00
C ARG A 275 -27.34 -1.34 -24.52
N ARG A 276 -27.57 -1.42 -25.83
CA ARG A 276 -28.93 -1.31 -26.38
C ARG A 276 -29.72 -2.44 -25.76
N GLY A 277 -30.65 -2.12 -24.88
CA GLY A 277 -31.60 -3.07 -24.35
C GLY A 277 -32.34 -3.73 -25.51
N GLY A 278 -32.26 -5.06 -25.53
CA GLY A 278 -33.13 -5.88 -26.36
C GLY A 278 -34.49 -6.02 -25.69
#